data_301eb8d223aca5926ef023926d296838
#
_entry.id   301eb8d223aca5926ef023926d296838
#
_cell.length_a   1.000
_cell.length_b   1.000
_cell.length_c   1.000
_cell.angle_alpha   90.00
_cell.angle_beta   90.00
_cell.angle_gamma   90.00
#
_symmetry.space_group_name_H-M   'P 1'
#
loop_
_entity.id
_entity.type
_entity.pdbx_description
1 polymer ?
#
loop_
_entity_poly.entity_id
_entity_poly.type
_entity_poly.pdbx_seq_one_letter_code
_entity_poly.pdbx_strand_id
1 'polypeptide(L)'
;MSSYLRPTELDEALQALAAGDRIIVAGGTDFYPARVGKPVDEDILDVTAIDGLRRIEPRGDHFHIGATATWTDLIRADLPDWFRAMKQAAREVGGV
;
A
#
# COMPACT_ATOMS: atom_id res chain seq x y z
N MET A 1 15.18 -4.70 19.87
CA MET A 1 14.66 -5.84 19.08
C MET A 1 13.49 -5.37 18.23
N SER A 2 13.54 -5.66 16.94
CA SER A 2 12.48 -5.23 16.03
C SER A 2 11.26 -6.16 16.11
N SER A 3 10.09 -5.64 15.80
CA SER A 3 8.86 -6.42 15.70
C SER A 3 8.24 -6.19 14.30
N TYR A 4 7.46 -7.17 13.88
CA TYR A 4 6.76 -7.12 12.60
C TYR A 4 5.32 -7.47 12.84
N LEU A 5 4.42 -6.55 12.51
CA LEU A 5 2.98 -6.76 12.61
C LEU A 5 2.34 -6.65 11.23
N ARG A 6 1.41 -7.55 10.93
CA ARG A 6 0.66 -7.54 9.68
C ARG A 6 -0.83 -7.70 9.99
N PRO A 7 -1.48 -6.63 10.46
CA PRO A 7 -2.89 -6.70 10.83
C PRO A 7 -3.79 -6.89 9.60
N THR A 8 -4.97 -7.45 9.82
CA THR A 8 -5.98 -7.63 8.80
C THR A 8 -7.08 -6.57 8.86
N GLU A 9 -7.13 -5.82 9.97
CA GLU A 9 -8.14 -4.79 10.19
C GLU A 9 -7.49 -3.44 10.39
N LEU A 10 -8.12 -2.40 9.85
CA LEU A 10 -7.60 -1.03 9.96
C LEU A 10 -7.49 -0.59 11.43
N ASP A 11 -8.46 -0.93 12.26
CA ASP A 11 -8.44 -0.55 13.69
C ASP A 11 -7.23 -1.13 14.41
N GLU A 12 -6.84 -2.36 14.10
CA GLU A 12 -5.65 -2.97 14.67
C GLU A 12 -4.39 -2.20 14.29
N ALA A 13 -4.31 -1.76 13.02
CA ALA A 13 -3.18 -0.97 12.54
C ALA A 13 -3.10 0.38 13.27
N LEU A 14 -4.24 1.05 13.45
CA LEU A 14 -4.29 2.33 14.14
C LEU A 14 -3.90 2.19 15.60
N GLN A 15 -4.31 1.12 16.27
CA GLN A 15 -3.92 0.84 17.65
C GLN A 15 -2.41 0.61 17.76
N ALA A 16 -1.83 -0.11 16.79
CA ALA A 16 -0.40 -0.37 16.78
C ALA A 16 0.41 0.93 16.64
N LEU A 17 -0.06 1.85 15.77
CA LEU A 17 0.59 3.15 15.60
C LEU A 17 0.46 4.03 16.84
N ALA A 18 -0.67 3.95 17.54
CA ALA A 18 -0.88 4.70 18.77
C ALA A 18 0.00 4.20 19.93
N ALA A 19 0.40 2.91 19.89
CA ALA A 19 1.19 2.31 20.94
C ALA A 19 2.69 2.59 20.85
N GLY A 20 3.18 3.04 19.69
CA GLY A 20 4.61 3.33 19.51
C GLY A 20 4.93 3.63 18.06
N ASP A 21 6.16 4.07 17.83
CA ASP A 21 6.62 4.40 16.49
C ASP A 21 6.86 3.14 15.67
N ARG A 22 6.32 3.13 14.45
CA ARG A 22 6.49 2.02 13.51
C ARG A 22 6.64 2.55 12.10
N ILE A 23 7.40 1.82 11.28
CA ILE A 23 7.51 2.13 9.86
C ILE A 23 6.40 1.38 9.12
N ILE A 24 5.59 2.12 8.37
CA ILE A 24 4.51 1.54 7.58
C ILE A 24 5.08 1.04 6.26
N VAL A 25 4.86 -0.24 5.97
CA VAL A 25 5.36 -0.89 4.76
C VAL A 25 4.20 -1.51 4.01
N ALA A 26 4.19 -1.31 2.69
CA ALA A 26 3.17 -1.90 1.82
C ALA A 26 3.88 -2.61 0.65
N GLY A 27 4.26 -3.87 0.86
CA GLY A 27 4.96 -4.69 -0.14
C GLY A 27 6.48 -4.64 -0.06
N GLY A 28 7.07 -3.56 0.45
CA GLY A 28 8.50 -3.49 0.72
C GLY A 28 9.40 -3.32 -0.51
N THR A 29 8.84 -2.96 -1.67
CA THR A 29 9.63 -2.86 -2.91
C THR A 29 10.71 -1.78 -2.87
N ASP A 30 10.53 -0.73 -2.07
CA ASP A 30 11.53 0.31 -1.88
C ASP A 30 12.24 0.20 -0.53
N PHE A 31 11.50 -0.18 0.51
CA PHE A 31 12.02 -0.25 1.87
C PHE A 31 13.15 -1.28 1.99
N TYR A 32 12.92 -2.52 1.55
CA TYR A 32 13.90 -3.58 1.68
C TYR A 32 15.11 -3.41 0.78
N PRO A 33 14.97 -3.00 -0.49
CA PRO A 33 16.15 -2.71 -1.32
C PRO A 33 17.05 -1.62 -0.74
N ALA A 34 16.49 -0.60 -0.12
CA ALA A 34 17.26 0.46 0.51
C ALA A 34 18.07 -0.03 1.72
N ARG A 35 17.77 -1.22 2.23
CA ARG A 35 18.43 -1.82 3.41
C ARG A 35 19.22 -3.07 3.10
N VAL A 36 19.53 -3.32 1.83
CA VAL A 36 20.34 -4.47 1.45
C VAL A 36 21.69 -4.43 2.19
N GLY A 37 22.03 -5.54 2.85
CA GLY A 37 23.26 -5.65 3.62
C GLY A 37 23.20 -5.05 5.02
N LYS A 38 22.03 -4.57 5.46
CA LYS A 38 21.84 -3.99 6.79
C LYS A 38 20.73 -4.70 7.53
N PRO A 39 20.85 -4.92 8.84
CA PRO A 39 19.73 -5.47 9.61
C PRO A 39 18.57 -4.50 9.68
N VAL A 40 17.35 -5.04 9.76
CA VAL A 40 16.16 -4.23 9.96
C VAL A 40 15.91 -4.15 11.47
N ASP A 41 16.17 -2.98 12.04
CA ASP A 41 16.02 -2.75 13.48
C ASP A 41 14.71 -2.08 13.86
N GLU A 42 14.01 -1.49 12.90
CA GLU A 42 12.78 -0.76 13.16
C GLU A 42 11.60 -1.72 13.38
N ASP A 43 10.64 -1.27 14.17
CA ASP A 43 9.35 -1.94 14.26
C ASP A 43 8.57 -1.66 12.98
N ILE A 44 8.04 -2.70 12.36
CA ILE A 44 7.37 -2.62 11.06
C ILE A 44 5.89 -2.89 11.20
N LEU A 45 5.09 -2.08 10.53
CA LEU A 45 3.67 -2.29 10.36
C LEU A 45 3.38 -2.52 8.88
N ASP A 46 3.10 -3.78 8.53
CA ASP A 46 2.78 -4.16 7.15
C ASP A 46 1.27 -4.07 6.97
N VAL A 47 0.82 -3.21 6.06
CA VAL A 47 -0.60 -2.95 5.86
C VAL A 47 -1.19 -3.68 4.65
N THR A 48 -0.43 -4.57 4.02
CA THR A 48 -0.88 -5.27 2.80
C THR A 48 -2.01 -6.26 3.02
N ALA A 49 -2.25 -6.70 4.26
CA ALA A 49 -3.34 -7.63 4.57
C ALA A 49 -4.67 -6.94 4.86
N ILE A 50 -4.72 -5.61 4.84
CA ILE A 50 -5.95 -4.86 5.10
C ILE A 50 -6.69 -4.64 3.79
N ASP A 51 -7.74 -5.44 3.55
CA ASP A 51 -8.48 -5.41 2.27
C ASP A 51 -9.01 -4.03 1.90
N GLY A 52 -9.51 -3.29 2.87
CA GLY A 52 -10.09 -1.97 2.61
C GLY A 52 -9.11 -0.98 2.01
N LEU A 53 -7.80 -1.18 2.22
CA LEU A 53 -6.78 -0.30 1.67
C LEU A 53 -6.39 -0.65 0.23
N ARG A 54 -6.94 -1.72 -0.33
CA ARG A 54 -6.64 -2.14 -1.70
C ARG A 54 -7.72 -1.74 -2.70
N ARG A 55 -8.83 -1.26 -2.24
CA ARG A 55 -9.99 -0.98 -3.10
C ARG A 55 -9.80 0.25 -3.97
N ILE A 56 -10.32 0.17 -5.21
CA ILE A 56 -10.45 1.29 -6.12
C ILE A 56 -11.92 1.38 -6.47
N GLU A 57 -12.59 2.46 -6.02
CA GLU A 57 -14.04 2.54 -6.16
C GLU A 57 -14.52 4.00 -6.24
N PRO A 58 -15.64 4.25 -6.94
CA PRO A 58 -16.25 5.57 -6.92
C PRO A 58 -16.93 5.83 -5.57
N ARG A 59 -16.84 7.08 -5.10
CA ARG A 59 -17.49 7.53 -3.86
C ARG A 59 -18.05 8.93 -4.07
N GLY A 60 -19.31 8.99 -4.51
CA GLY A 60 -19.97 10.27 -4.77
C GLY A 60 -19.28 11.04 -5.88
N ASP A 61 -18.68 12.17 -5.55
CA ASP A 61 -18.03 13.08 -6.51
C ASP A 61 -16.53 12.83 -6.68
N HIS A 62 -15.99 11.72 -6.13
CA HIS A 62 -14.57 11.41 -6.22
C HIS A 62 -14.37 9.90 -6.37
N PHE A 63 -13.13 9.51 -6.66
CA PHE A 63 -12.71 8.11 -6.69
C PHE A 63 -11.77 7.84 -5.53
N HIS A 64 -12.02 6.73 -4.85
CA HIS A 64 -11.16 6.25 -3.78
C HIS A 64 -10.14 5.27 -4.39
N ILE A 65 -8.86 5.57 -4.21
CA ILE A 65 -7.78 4.66 -4.58
C ILE A 65 -7.05 4.30 -3.30
N GLY A 66 -7.17 3.06 -2.86
CA GLY A 66 -6.59 2.61 -1.61
C GLY A 66 -5.07 2.63 -1.63
N ALA A 67 -4.47 2.87 -0.49
CA ALA A 67 -3.01 3.04 -0.38
C ALA A 67 -2.21 1.79 -0.77
N THR A 68 -2.81 0.60 -0.69
CA THR A 68 -2.15 -0.65 -1.07
C THR A 68 -2.59 -1.18 -2.43
N ALA A 69 -3.39 -0.42 -3.18
CA ALA A 69 -3.75 -0.79 -4.55
C ALA A 69 -2.48 -0.89 -5.40
N THR A 70 -2.40 -1.96 -6.19
CA THR A 70 -1.24 -2.17 -7.06
C THR A 70 -1.42 -1.47 -8.40
N TRP A 71 -0.33 -1.32 -9.16
CA TRP A 71 -0.41 -0.81 -10.52
C TRP A 71 -1.31 -1.69 -11.39
N THR A 72 -1.26 -3.01 -11.21
CA THR A 72 -2.15 -3.94 -11.92
C THR A 72 -3.61 -3.70 -11.55
N ASP A 73 -3.90 -3.49 -10.26
CA ASP A 73 -5.26 -3.15 -9.82
C ASP A 73 -5.77 -1.89 -10.53
N LEU A 74 -4.92 -0.86 -10.64
CA LEU A 74 -5.28 0.39 -11.29
C LEU A 74 -5.56 0.18 -12.79
N ILE A 75 -4.71 -0.59 -13.47
CA ILE A 75 -4.87 -0.88 -14.89
C ILE A 75 -6.18 -1.60 -15.18
N ARG A 76 -6.57 -2.52 -14.29
CA ARG A 76 -7.80 -3.32 -14.45
C ARG A 76 -9.05 -2.64 -13.94
N ALA A 77 -8.94 -1.53 -13.22
CA ALA A 77 -10.09 -0.84 -12.66
C ALA A 77 -10.93 -0.19 -13.76
N ASP A 78 -12.25 -0.19 -13.57
CA ASP A 78 -13.17 0.49 -14.46
C ASP A 78 -13.23 1.97 -14.07
N LEU A 79 -12.43 2.78 -14.74
CA LEU A 79 -12.27 4.20 -14.44
C LEU A 79 -12.58 5.03 -15.70
N PRO A 80 -13.02 6.29 -15.51
CA PRO A 80 -13.25 7.19 -16.64
C PRO A 80 -12.01 7.40 -17.50
N ASP A 81 -12.22 7.82 -18.75
CA ASP A 81 -11.14 8.01 -19.72
C ASP A 81 -10.05 8.98 -19.26
N TRP A 82 -10.38 9.93 -18.41
CA TRP A 82 -9.39 10.87 -17.90
C TRP A 82 -8.33 10.23 -16.99
N PHE A 83 -8.53 8.96 -16.57
CA PHE A 83 -7.47 8.17 -15.91
C PHE A 83 -6.52 7.50 -16.90
N ARG A 84 -6.69 7.66 -18.20
CA ARG A 84 -5.89 6.94 -19.20
C ARG A 84 -4.39 7.17 -19.05
N ALA A 85 -3.99 8.41 -18.82
CA ALA A 85 -2.56 8.73 -18.66
C ALA A 85 -1.97 8.01 -17.46
N MET A 86 -2.71 7.93 -16.35
CA MET A 86 -2.27 7.22 -15.16
C MET A 86 -2.13 5.72 -15.41
N LYS A 87 -3.07 5.12 -16.14
CA LYS A 87 -3.01 3.69 -16.50
C LYS A 87 -1.82 3.39 -17.41
N GLN A 88 -1.53 4.27 -18.36
CA GLN A 88 -0.37 4.12 -19.24
C GLN A 88 0.93 4.19 -18.43
N ALA A 89 1.04 5.14 -17.52
CA ALA A 89 2.18 5.25 -16.64
C ALA A 89 2.34 4.01 -15.76
N ALA A 90 1.24 3.44 -15.27
CA ALA A 90 1.26 2.23 -14.46
C ALA A 90 1.86 1.04 -15.21
N ARG A 91 1.55 0.91 -16.51
CA ARG A 91 2.12 -0.15 -17.35
C ARG A 91 3.62 -0.01 -17.50
N GLU A 92 4.11 1.23 -17.58
CA GLU A 92 5.54 1.50 -17.70
C GLU A 92 6.32 1.20 -16.41
N VAL A 93 5.69 1.42 -15.26
CA VAL A 93 6.36 1.27 -13.96
C VAL A 93 6.52 -0.19 -13.54
N GLY A 94 5.70 -1.07 -14.04
CA GLY A 94 5.85 -2.47 -13.70
C GLY A 94 4.56 -3.16 -13.26
N GLY A 95 3.46 -2.59 -13.63
CA GLY A 95 2.16 -3.15 -13.33
C GLY A 95 1.75 -4.31 -14.24
N VAL A 96 2.66 -4.83 -14.96
CA VAL A 96 2.33 -5.85 -15.96
C VAL A 96 2.66 -7.23 -15.45
#